data_5cf089c3710fd37114bcdcba22f8b0d9
#
_entry.id   5cf089c3710fd37114bcdcba22f8b0d9
#
_cell.length_a   1.000
_cell.length_b   1.000
_cell.length_c   1.000
_cell.angle_alpha   90.00
_cell.angle_beta   90.00
_cell.angle_gamma   90.00
#
_symmetry.space_group_name_H-M   'P 1'
#
loop_
_entity.id
_entity.type
_entity.pdbx_description
1 polymer ?
#
loop_
_entity_poly.entity_id
_entity_poly.type
_entity_poly.pdbx_seq_one_letter_code
_entity_poly.pdbx_strand_id
1 'polypeptide(L)'
;MSPNTNETSYSRQQTLLRCPKKYEYQYEKRIRPKKTDTRFLLGRAVHCFLEHYYAALAESDSRERAYRLGREALENYLQTNFPQDDEGFAQADLAKGMVKHYHLWATQEDKFHVLGTEVPFEIDIYGTKFKGIMDVIVQVGDKLWVMEHKTAAQLTASHTILDKQISVYVMAGRELGLPMEGALYNILRKAVPKKPTLLKNGKLSKALDNNITYESYVEAIEEVGHDPAYYEDVLTKLKERRNTFFYREFVPRTQTAAEQVWEEIRKTEALRQALVGAKIFPRNITRDCSWDCPYYDLCLAEMEGSDVDWILQEKYCID
;
A
#
# COMPACT_ATOMS: atom_id res chain seq x y z
N MET A 1 -12.23 -26.80 12.30
CA MET A 1 -11.82 -25.91 13.43
C MET A 1 -12.81 -24.77 13.49
N SER A 2 -13.35 -24.42 14.66
CA SER A 2 -14.24 -23.26 14.79
C SER A 2 -13.52 -22.01 14.28
N PRO A 3 -14.18 -21.11 13.50
CA PRO A 3 -13.58 -19.85 13.10
C PRO A 3 -13.13 -19.11 14.35
N ASN A 4 -11.96 -18.49 14.29
CA ASN A 4 -11.43 -17.70 15.41
C ASN A 4 -12.24 -16.40 15.50
N THR A 5 -13.44 -16.51 16.10
CA THR A 5 -14.42 -15.42 16.23
C THR A 5 -13.93 -14.27 17.10
N ASN A 6 -12.81 -14.47 17.80
CA ASN A 6 -12.22 -13.51 18.74
C ASN A 6 -11.16 -12.59 18.10
N GLU A 7 -11.02 -12.59 16.78
CA GLU A 7 -10.05 -11.72 16.10
C GLU A 7 -10.71 -10.89 15.01
N THR A 8 -10.36 -9.63 14.93
CA THR A 8 -10.76 -8.71 13.87
C THR A 8 -9.59 -7.84 13.42
N SER A 9 -9.77 -7.10 12.35
CA SER A 9 -8.82 -6.11 11.84
C SER A 9 -9.56 -5.03 11.06
N TYR A 10 -8.89 -3.92 10.75
CA TYR A 10 -9.47 -2.87 9.91
C TYR A 10 -9.96 -3.42 8.57
N SER A 11 -9.17 -4.24 7.87
CA SER A 11 -9.55 -4.84 6.59
C SER A 11 -10.76 -5.78 6.70
N ARG A 12 -10.88 -6.54 7.79
CA ARG A 12 -12.05 -7.38 8.06
C ARG A 12 -13.31 -6.54 8.23
N GLN A 13 -13.22 -5.48 9.01
CA GLN A 13 -14.34 -4.56 9.23
C GLN A 13 -14.76 -3.82 7.96
N GLN A 14 -13.78 -3.36 7.16
CA GLN A 14 -14.09 -2.75 5.87
C GLN A 14 -14.79 -3.72 4.90
N THR A 15 -14.38 -4.99 4.90
CA THR A 15 -15.04 -6.02 4.10
C THR A 15 -16.47 -6.25 4.57
N LEU A 16 -16.71 -6.30 5.89
CA LEU A 16 -18.04 -6.43 6.47
C LEU A 16 -18.96 -5.27 6.09
N LEU A 17 -18.47 -4.03 6.25
CA LEU A 17 -19.23 -2.81 5.91
C LEU A 17 -19.52 -2.72 4.41
N ARG A 18 -18.59 -3.16 3.57
CA ARG A 18 -18.79 -3.20 2.13
C ARG A 18 -19.86 -4.22 1.73
N CYS A 19 -19.78 -5.44 2.24
CA CYS A 19 -20.75 -6.50 1.99
C CYS A 19 -20.60 -7.62 3.04
N PRO A 20 -21.58 -7.79 3.95
CA PRO A 20 -21.56 -8.88 4.94
C PRO A 20 -21.43 -10.27 4.31
N LYS A 21 -22.06 -10.50 3.15
CA LYS A 21 -21.97 -11.79 2.44
C LYS A 21 -20.55 -12.07 1.94
N LYS A 22 -19.83 -11.04 1.44
CA LYS A 22 -18.39 -11.15 1.09
C LYS A 22 -17.56 -11.47 2.33
N TYR A 23 -17.86 -10.84 3.47
CA TYR A 23 -17.21 -11.12 4.76
C TYR A 23 -17.42 -12.59 5.17
N GLU A 24 -18.64 -13.11 5.07
CA GLU A 24 -18.96 -14.53 5.35
C GLU A 24 -18.07 -15.47 4.53
N TYR A 25 -18.01 -15.28 3.21
CA TYR A 25 -17.18 -16.12 2.35
C TYR A 25 -15.72 -16.06 2.74
N GLN A 26 -15.19 -14.86 2.89
CA GLN A 26 -13.74 -14.63 3.05
C GLN A 26 -13.22 -15.01 4.43
N TYR A 27 -13.97 -14.71 5.50
CA TYR A 27 -13.48 -14.81 6.87
C TYR A 27 -14.16 -15.89 7.71
N GLU A 28 -15.45 -16.12 7.52
CA GLU A 28 -16.17 -17.16 8.27
C GLU A 28 -16.03 -18.54 7.59
N LYS A 29 -16.25 -18.59 6.28
CA LYS A 29 -16.10 -19.80 5.48
C LYS A 29 -14.69 -20.04 4.95
N ARG A 30 -13.79 -19.07 5.06
CA ARG A 30 -12.39 -19.10 4.59
C ARG A 30 -12.24 -19.51 3.12
N ILE A 31 -13.19 -19.11 2.30
CA ILE A 31 -13.18 -19.36 0.87
C ILE A 31 -12.21 -18.36 0.21
N ARG A 32 -11.27 -18.86 -0.58
CA ARG A 32 -10.32 -18.03 -1.33
C ARG A 32 -10.36 -18.34 -2.82
N PRO A 33 -10.35 -17.33 -3.70
CA PRO A 33 -10.20 -17.56 -5.13
C PRO A 33 -8.90 -18.31 -5.43
N LYS A 34 -8.95 -19.34 -6.28
CA LYS A 34 -7.75 -20.05 -6.77
C LYS A 34 -6.88 -19.13 -7.64
N LYS A 35 -7.53 -18.28 -8.43
CA LYS A 35 -6.81 -17.32 -9.27
C LYS A 35 -6.46 -16.07 -8.46
N THR A 36 -5.18 -15.78 -8.33
CA THR A 36 -4.69 -14.56 -7.71
C THR A 36 -5.02 -13.35 -8.58
N ASP A 37 -5.56 -12.31 -7.95
CA ASP A 37 -5.79 -11.03 -8.64
C ASP A 37 -4.45 -10.32 -8.86
N THR A 38 -4.01 -10.27 -10.10
CA THR A 38 -2.73 -9.66 -10.51
C THR A 38 -2.67 -8.16 -10.26
N ARG A 39 -3.84 -7.48 -10.15
CA ARG A 39 -3.92 -6.02 -9.90
C ARG A 39 -3.22 -5.58 -8.60
N PHE A 40 -3.10 -6.49 -7.62
CA PHE A 40 -2.47 -6.21 -6.33
C PHE A 40 -1.00 -6.62 -6.26
N LEU A 41 -0.51 -7.41 -7.20
CA LEU A 41 0.86 -7.93 -7.15
C LEU A 41 1.90 -6.82 -7.19
N LEU A 42 1.74 -5.84 -8.08
CA LEU A 42 2.65 -4.70 -8.17
C LEU A 42 2.74 -3.93 -6.83
N GLY A 43 1.58 -3.68 -6.20
CA GLY A 43 1.55 -3.00 -4.90
C GLY A 43 2.30 -3.78 -3.83
N ARG A 44 2.04 -5.07 -3.72
CA ARG A 44 2.71 -5.96 -2.75
C ARG A 44 4.21 -6.06 -3.00
N ALA A 45 4.64 -6.14 -4.26
CA ALA A 45 6.05 -6.16 -4.62
C ALA A 45 6.78 -4.88 -4.17
N VAL A 46 6.17 -3.72 -4.41
CA VAL A 46 6.71 -2.43 -3.96
C VAL A 46 6.73 -2.34 -2.44
N HIS A 47 5.67 -2.81 -1.74
CA HIS A 47 5.66 -2.86 -0.27
C HIS A 47 6.77 -3.78 0.27
N CYS A 48 6.98 -4.95 -0.32
CA CYS A 48 8.08 -5.85 0.06
C CYS A 48 9.45 -5.16 -0.04
N PHE A 49 9.68 -4.39 -1.11
CA PHE A 49 10.89 -3.57 -1.21
C PHE A 49 10.99 -2.55 -0.07
N LEU A 50 9.91 -1.78 0.16
CA LEU A 50 9.89 -0.68 1.14
C LEU A 50 10.07 -1.18 2.57
N GLU A 51 9.47 -2.31 2.92
CA GLU A 51 9.65 -2.98 4.20
C GLU A 51 11.14 -3.22 4.49
N HIS A 52 11.84 -3.93 3.59
CA HIS A 52 13.26 -4.26 3.76
C HIS A 52 14.17 -3.03 3.63
N TYR A 53 13.81 -2.07 2.79
CA TYR A 53 14.52 -0.81 2.65
C TYR A 53 14.51 -0.02 3.96
N TYR A 54 13.33 0.17 4.56
CA TYR A 54 13.22 0.91 5.80
C TYR A 54 13.65 0.11 7.03
N ALA A 55 13.52 -1.21 7.03
CA ALA A 55 14.11 -2.05 8.07
C ALA A 55 15.64 -1.89 8.12
N ALA A 56 16.28 -1.88 6.97
CA ALA A 56 17.73 -1.64 6.89
C ALA A 56 18.13 -0.23 7.35
N LEU A 57 17.30 0.78 7.11
CA LEU A 57 17.52 2.15 7.60
C LEU A 57 17.30 2.30 9.10
N ALA A 58 16.45 1.48 9.70
CA ALA A 58 16.31 1.44 11.16
C ALA A 58 17.58 0.91 11.86
N GLU A 59 18.35 0.05 11.18
CA GLU A 59 19.60 -0.52 11.70
C GLU A 59 20.83 0.34 11.39
N SER A 60 20.83 1.05 10.27
CA SER A 60 21.97 1.78 9.75
C SER A 60 21.56 2.83 8.73
N ASP A 61 22.17 4.02 8.78
CA ASP A 61 21.89 5.12 7.84
C ASP A 61 22.43 4.88 6.41
N SER A 62 22.97 3.68 6.10
CA SER A 62 23.48 3.36 4.77
C SER A 62 22.36 3.15 3.75
N ARG A 63 22.16 4.15 2.90
CA ARG A 63 21.17 4.13 1.82
C ARG A 63 21.47 3.06 0.76
N GLU A 64 22.73 2.82 0.46
CA GLU A 64 23.17 1.78 -0.48
C GLU A 64 22.86 0.39 0.06
N ARG A 65 23.13 0.14 1.36
CA ARG A 65 22.76 -1.12 2.01
C ARG A 65 21.25 -1.34 1.98
N ALA A 66 20.50 -0.30 2.32
CA ALA A 66 19.03 -0.36 2.32
C ALA A 66 18.48 -0.68 0.93
N TYR A 67 18.98 -0.03 -0.10
CA TYR A 67 18.57 -0.28 -1.48
C TYR A 67 18.92 -1.70 -1.95
N ARG A 68 20.10 -2.19 -1.62
CA ARG A 68 20.49 -3.56 -1.95
C ARG A 68 19.57 -4.59 -1.31
N LEU A 69 19.33 -4.50 0.01
CA LEU A 69 18.46 -5.43 0.73
C LEU A 69 17.00 -5.37 0.25
N GLY A 70 16.46 -4.17 0.02
CA GLY A 70 15.14 -4.01 -0.56
C GLY A 70 15.03 -4.63 -1.95
N ARG A 71 16.05 -4.45 -2.81
CA ARG A 71 16.09 -5.09 -4.14
C ARG A 71 16.13 -6.60 -4.07
N GLU A 72 16.95 -7.17 -3.20
CA GLU A 72 17.04 -8.62 -3.01
C GLU A 72 15.67 -9.20 -2.61
N ALA A 73 14.96 -8.54 -1.69
CA ALA A 73 13.61 -8.93 -1.28
C ALA A 73 12.60 -8.82 -2.43
N LEU A 74 12.65 -7.71 -3.20
CA LEU A 74 11.82 -7.52 -4.38
C LEU A 74 12.04 -8.61 -5.42
N GLU A 75 13.28 -8.91 -5.79
CA GLU A 75 13.60 -9.96 -6.79
C GLU A 75 13.04 -11.32 -6.37
N ASN A 76 13.21 -11.70 -5.10
CA ASN A 76 12.65 -12.93 -4.55
C ASN A 76 11.11 -12.94 -4.63
N TYR A 77 10.47 -11.81 -4.28
CA TYR A 77 9.02 -11.68 -4.37
C TYR A 77 8.51 -11.83 -5.81
N LEU A 78 9.18 -11.16 -6.77
CA LEU A 78 8.81 -11.20 -8.18
C LEU A 78 8.94 -12.63 -8.75
N GLN A 79 10.03 -13.33 -8.46
CA GLN A 79 10.26 -14.71 -8.91
C GLN A 79 9.20 -15.68 -8.38
N THR A 80 8.73 -15.47 -7.14
CA THR A 80 7.81 -16.39 -6.47
C THR A 80 6.35 -16.13 -6.84
N ASN A 81 5.96 -14.87 -7.06
CA ASN A 81 4.55 -14.49 -7.09
C ASN A 81 4.05 -13.98 -8.44
N PHE A 82 4.95 -13.56 -9.35
CA PHE A 82 4.52 -12.99 -10.62
C PHE A 82 4.35 -14.08 -11.69
N PRO A 83 3.32 -13.95 -12.56
CA PRO A 83 3.16 -14.82 -13.72
C PRO A 83 4.41 -14.79 -14.61
N GLN A 84 4.75 -15.95 -15.19
CA GLN A 84 5.89 -16.07 -16.11
C GLN A 84 5.40 -15.87 -17.56
N ASP A 85 4.78 -14.74 -17.81
CA ASP A 85 4.27 -14.31 -19.12
C ASP A 85 4.62 -12.83 -19.38
N ASP A 86 4.30 -12.33 -20.56
CA ASP A 86 4.65 -10.97 -21.00
C ASP A 86 4.07 -9.90 -20.07
N GLU A 87 2.87 -10.10 -19.53
CA GLU A 87 2.25 -9.17 -18.58
C GLU A 87 2.98 -9.18 -17.23
N GLY A 88 3.31 -10.38 -16.73
CA GLY A 88 4.06 -10.53 -15.49
C GLY A 88 5.46 -9.93 -15.59
N PHE A 89 6.17 -10.13 -16.71
CA PHE A 89 7.49 -9.51 -16.94
C PHE A 89 7.39 -7.98 -17.02
N ALA A 90 6.41 -7.43 -17.74
CA ALA A 90 6.21 -5.99 -17.83
C ALA A 90 5.90 -5.37 -16.45
N GLN A 91 5.10 -6.04 -15.64
CA GLN A 91 4.80 -5.61 -14.26
C GLN A 91 6.03 -5.71 -13.33
N ALA A 92 6.84 -6.74 -13.50
CA ALA A 92 8.10 -6.90 -12.76
C ALA A 92 9.09 -5.77 -13.10
N ASP A 93 9.25 -5.45 -14.39
CA ASP A 93 10.10 -4.34 -14.84
C ASP A 93 9.59 -2.99 -14.33
N LEU A 94 8.26 -2.80 -14.32
CA LEU A 94 7.65 -1.61 -13.73
C LEU A 94 8.01 -1.50 -12.24
N ALA A 95 7.88 -2.57 -11.46
CA ALA A 95 8.24 -2.58 -10.04
C ALA A 95 9.71 -2.22 -9.82
N LYS A 96 10.63 -2.84 -10.58
CA LYS A 96 12.07 -2.55 -10.52
C LYS A 96 12.38 -1.09 -10.85
N GLY A 97 11.76 -0.56 -11.90
CA GLY A 97 11.91 0.85 -12.27
C GLY A 97 11.38 1.80 -11.21
N MET A 98 10.21 1.51 -10.64
CA MET A 98 9.62 2.31 -9.56
C MET A 98 10.55 2.41 -8.36
N VAL A 99 11.05 1.29 -7.85
CA VAL A 99 11.88 1.28 -6.64
C VAL A 99 13.27 1.88 -6.86
N LYS A 100 13.84 1.75 -8.08
CA LYS A 100 15.09 2.41 -8.44
C LYS A 100 14.98 3.94 -8.33
N HIS A 101 13.98 4.52 -8.99
CA HIS A 101 13.78 5.97 -8.96
C HIS A 101 13.28 6.46 -7.61
N TYR A 102 12.49 5.63 -6.89
CA TYR A 102 12.11 5.91 -5.52
C TYR A 102 13.33 6.06 -4.60
N HIS A 103 14.30 5.14 -4.66
CA HIS A 103 15.52 5.21 -3.87
C HIS A 103 16.29 6.51 -4.12
N LEU A 104 16.47 6.91 -5.38
CA LEU A 104 17.16 8.14 -5.73
C LEU A 104 16.47 9.36 -5.13
N TRP A 105 15.15 9.41 -5.22
CA TRP A 105 14.34 10.48 -4.64
C TRP A 105 14.33 10.45 -3.10
N ALA A 106 14.10 9.29 -2.49
CA ALA A 106 14.02 9.13 -1.05
C ALA A 106 15.34 9.47 -0.34
N THR A 107 16.49 9.22 -0.99
CA THR A 107 17.80 9.58 -0.46
C THR A 107 17.95 11.10 -0.23
N GLN A 108 17.25 11.92 -1.00
CA GLN A 108 17.28 13.38 -0.85
C GLN A 108 16.16 13.89 0.08
N GLU A 109 15.01 13.22 0.11
CA GLU A 109 13.81 13.70 0.78
C GLU A 109 13.61 13.17 2.21
N ASP A 110 14.16 12.00 2.54
CA ASP A 110 13.96 11.39 3.86
C ASP A 110 14.77 12.11 4.92
N LYS A 111 14.05 12.91 5.74
CA LYS A 111 14.59 13.70 6.86
C LYS A 111 13.93 13.27 8.18
N PHE A 112 13.89 11.97 8.41
CA PHE A 112 13.31 11.35 9.60
C PHE A 112 14.13 10.15 10.04
N HIS A 113 13.96 9.73 11.27
CA HIS A 113 14.52 8.49 11.80
C HIS A 113 13.48 7.38 11.73
N VAL A 114 13.88 6.20 11.26
CA VAL A 114 13.04 5.01 11.26
C VAL A 114 13.17 4.32 12.61
N LEU A 115 12.05 4.09 13.28
CA LEU A 115 12.02 3.44 14.59
C LEU A 115 11.63 1.95 14.51
N GLY A 116 10.87 1.56 13.47
CA GLY A 116 10.48 0.19 13.25
C GLY A 116 9.67 0.04 11.98
N THR A 117 9.65 -1.17 11.42
CA THR A 117 8.89 -1.57 10.23
C THR A 117 8.00 -2.76 10.55
N GLU A 118 6.86 -2.87 9.85
CA GLU A 118 5.89 -3.96 10.05
C GLU A 118 5.58 -4.18 11.54
N VAL A 119 5.31 -3.08 12.25
CA VAL A 119 5.10 -3.11 13.70
C VAL A 119 3.71 -3.63 14.02
N PRO A 120 3.58 -4.87 14.56
CA PRO A 120 2.30 -5.44 14.87
C PRO A 120 1.71 -4.80 16.13
N PHE A 121 0.38 -4.69 16.17
CA PHE A 121 -0.35 -4.32 17.37
C PHE A 121 -1.57 -5.21 17.59
N GLU A 122 -1.95 -5.36 18.84
CA GLU A 122 -3.14 -6.07 19.28
C GLU A 122 -3.83 -5.28 20.40
N ILE A 123 -5.11 -4.98 20.24
CA ILE A 123 -5.93 -4.22 21.19
C ILE A 123 -7.23 -4.96 21.41
N ASP A 124 -7.72 -4.99 22.65
CA ASP A 124 -9.03 -5.57 22.95
C ASP A 124 -10.17 -4.59 22.61
N ILE A 125 -11.14 -5.08 21.86
CA ILE A 125 -12.41 -4.39 21.58
C ILE A 125 -13.58 -5.32 21.91
N TYR A 126 -14.23 -5.08 23.01
CA TYR A 126 -15.38 -5.89 23.48
C TYR A 126 -15.05 -7.40 23.56
N GLY A 127 -13.87 -7.77 24.04
CA GLY A 127 -13.42 -9.15 24.13
C GLY A 127 -12.95 -9.75 22.80
N THR A 128 -12.87 -8.93 21.74
CA THR A 128 -12.29 -9.32 20.44
C THR A 128 -10.92 -8.67 20.28
N LYS A 129 -9.92 -9.46 19.88
CA LYS A 129 -8.58 -8.96 19.56
C LYS A 129 -8.58 -8.24 18.24
N PHE A 130 -8.43 -6.91 18.28
CA PHE A 130 -8.22 -6.10 17.08
C PHE A 130 -6.74 -6.08 16.74
N LYS A 131 -6.38 -6.66 15.61
CA LYS A 131 -5.00 -6.78 15.15
C LYS A 131 -4.74 -5.91 13.94
N GLY A 132 -3.53 -5.39 13.85
CA GLY A 132 -3.04 -4.68 12.68
C GLY A 132 -1.53 -4.65 12.65
N ILE A 133 -1.00 -4.11 11.57
CA ILE A 133 0.42 -3.91 11.35
C ILE A 133 0.59 -2.48 10.85
N MET A 134 1.50 -1.71 11.43
CA MET A 134 1.89 -0.40 10.97
C MET A 134 3.09 -0.56 10.04
N ASP A 135 3.00 -0.06 8.79
CA ASP A 135 4.06 -0.26 7.80
C ASP A 135 5.42 0.21 8.32
N VAL A 136 5.51 1.47 8.75
CA VAL A 136 6.75 2.03 9.33
C VAL A 136 6.40 3.04 10.41
N ILE A 137 7.12 3.03 11.53
CA ILE A 137 7.08 4.11 12.52
C ILE A 137 8.29 4.99 12.32
N VAL A 138 8.05 6.29 12.13
CA VAL A 138 9.11 7.29 11.93
C VAL A 138 9.03 8.41 12.96
N GLN A 139 10.19 8.97 13.28
CA GLN A 139 10.31 10.17 14.10
C GLN A 139 10.73 11.36 13.24
N VAL A 140 9.96 12.44 13.28
CA VAL A 140 10.26 13.72 12.64
C VAL A 140 10.32 14.80 13.71
N GLY A 141 11.50 15.29 14.00
CA GLY A 141 11.74 16.12 15.19
C GLY A 141 11.44 15.36 16.48
N ASP A 142 10.50 15.87 17.28
CA ASP A 142 10.02 15.27 18.52
C ASP A 142 8.73 14.43 18.37
N LYS A 143 8.19 14.33 17.14
CA LYS A 143 6.90 13.74 16.85
C LYS A 143 7.01 12.38 16.19
N LEU A 144 6.10 11.47 16.57
CA LEU A 144 5.97 10.14 15.97
C LEU A 144 4.86 10.11 14.93
N TRP A 145 5.14 9.44 13.80
CA TRP A 145 4.23 9.26 12.69
C TRP A 145 4.21 7.82 12.23
N VAL A 146 3.06 7.33 11.82
CA VAL A 146 2.98 6.09 11.05
C VAL A 146 3.18 6.44 9.59
N MET A 147 4.25 5.97 8.96
CA MET A 147 4.41 6.10 7.52
C MET A 147 3.67 4.95 6.84
N GLU A 148 2.66 5.30 6.06
CA GLU A 148 1.79 4.39 5.31
C GLU A 148 2.14 4.46 3.82
N HIS A 149 2.49 3.32 3.25
CA HIS A 149 2.85 3.24 1.84
C HIS A 149 1.62 3.05 0.95
N LYS A 150 1.51 3.85 -0.11
CA LYS A 150 0.44 3.71 -1.10
C LYS A 150 1.00 3.72 -2.52
N THR A 151 0.63 2.72 -3.32
CA THR A 151 0.86 2.74 -4.76
C THR A 151 -0.41 3.14 -5.49
N ALA A 152 -0.36 4.16 -6.34
CA ALA A 152 -1.52 4.71 -7.03
C ALA A 152 -1.24 4.99 -8.51
N ALA A 153 -2.27 4.88 -9.37
CA ALA A 153 -2.15 5.29 -10.77
C ALA A 153 -2.04 6.82 -10.91
N GLN A 154 -2.73 7.55 -10.02
CA GLN A 154 -2.68 9.01 -9.92
C GLN A 154 -2.44 9.40 -8.47
N LEU A 155 -1.66 10.46 -8.29
CA LEU A 155 -1.37 11.03 -6.98
C LEU A 155 -2.52 11.99 -6.60
N THR A 156 -3.44 11.53 -5.76
CA THR A 156 -4.50 12.37 -5.19
C THR A 156 -4.52 12.26 -3.68
N ALA A 157 -4.32 13.38 -3.02
CA ALA A 157 -4.30 13.47 -1.56
C ALA A 157 -5.70 13.47 -0.92
N SER A 158 -6.78 13.67 -1.70
CA SER A 158 -8.12 13.86 -1.16
C SER A 158 -8.67 12.68 -0.35
N HIS A 159 -8.23 11.45 -0.64
CA HIS A 159 -8.68 10.26 0.09
C HIS A 159 -7.90 10.01 1.39
N THR A 160 -6.68 10.53 1.50
CA THR A 160 -5.82 10.29 2.67
C THR A 160 -6.37 10.97 3.94
N ILE A 161 -6.97 12.15 3.80
CA ILE A 161 -7.54 12.90 4.91
C ILE A 161 -8.70 12.13 5.58
N LEU A 162 -9.53 11.45 4.80
CA LEU A 162 -10.69 10.70 5.28
C LEU A 162 -10.38 9.23 5.59
N ASP A 163 -9.14 8.78 5.40
CA ASP A 163 -8.76 7.39 5.65
C ASP A 163 -8.84 7.08 7.16
N LYS A 164 -9.78 6.23 7.50
CA LYS A 164 -10.01 5.78 8.88
C LYS A 164 -8.87 4.93 9.44
N GLN A 165 -8.10 4.27 8.56
CA GLN A 165 -6.98 3.42 8.97
C GLN A 165 -5.96 4.19 9.80
N ILE A 166 -5.69 5.48 9.45
CA ILE A 166 -4.79 6.34 10.20
C ILE A 166 -5.29 6.58 11.62
N SER A 167 -6.59 6.86 11.78
CA SER A 167 -7.15 7.05 13.10
C SER A 167 -7.02 5.79 13.97
N VAL A 168 -7.18 4.61 13.34
CA VAL A 168 -6.93 3.32 14.01
C VAL A 168 -5.48 3.22 14.47
N TYR A 169 -4.51 3.53 13.61
CA TYR A 169 -3.08 3.49 13.96
C TYR A 169 -2.73 4.49 15.07
N VAL A 170 -3.27 5.70 15.01
CA VAL A 170 -3.05 6.70 16.07
C VAL A 170 -3.61 6.24 17.40
N MET A 171 -4.82 5.68 17.43
CA MET A 171 -5.40 5.14 18.66
C MET A 171 -4.63 3.92 19.15
N ALA A 172 -4.26 3.00 18.26
CA ALA A 172 -3.44 1.84 18.59
C ALA A 172 -2.08 2.25 19.18
N GLY A 173 -1.41 3.22 18.55
CA GLY A 173 -0.15 3.75 19.07
C GLY A 173 -0.29 4.32 20.47
N ARG A 174 -1.34 5.08 20.74
CA ARG A 174 -1.60 5.65 22.08
C ARG A 174 -1.85 4.58 23.15
N GLU A 175 -2.62 3.56 22.82
CA GLU A 175 -2.84 2.42 23.72
C GLU A 175 -1.53 1.67 24.04
N LEU A 176 -0.58 1.68 23.12
CA LEU A 176 0.76 1.10 23.30
C LEU A 176 1.78 2.07 23.91
N GLY A 177 1.36 3.29 24.30
CA GLY A 177 2.24 4.31 24.85
C GLY A 177 3.08 5.06 23.81
N LEU A 178 2.73 4.97 22.53
CA LEU A 178 3.37 5.67 21.41
C LEU A 178 2.46 6.85 20.95
N PRO A 179 2.77 8.10 21.34
CA PRO A 179 1.91 9.25 21.06
C PRO A 179 2.01 9.67 19.58
N MET A 180 1.38 8.91 18.69
CA MET A 180 1.36 9.19 17.25
C MET A 180 0.62 10.50 16.95
N GLU A 181 1.22 11.37 16.15
CA GLU A 181 0.60 12.61 15.65
C GLU A 181 -0.40 12.37 14.52
N GLY A 182 -0.14 11.37 13.70
CA GLY A 182 -0.93 11.03 12.52
C GLY A 182 -0.19 10.08 11.60
N ALA A 183 -0.47 10.17 10.30
CA ALA A 183 0.27 9.44 9.28
C ALA A 183 1.14 10.34 8.42
N LEU A 184 2.25 9.77 7.96
CA LEU A 184 3.04 10.25 6.85
C LEU A 184 2.77 9.33 5.66
N TYR A 185 1.89 9.74 4.75
CA TYR A 185 1.69 8.98 3.54
C TYR A 185 2.91 9.03 2.65
N ASN A 186 3.39 7.87 2.25
CA ASN A 186 4.43 7.69 1.26
C ASN A 186 3.79 7.16 -0.01
N ILE A 187 3.56 8.04 -0.99
CA ILE A 187 2.78 7.74 -2.19
C ILE A 187 3.71 7.56 -3.37
N LEU A 188 3.58 6.41 -4.04
CA LEU A 188 4.33 6.04 -5.23
C LEU A 188 3.37 5.88 -6.41
N ARG A 189 3.59 6.63 -7.49
CA ARG A 189 2.85 6.47 -8.73
C ARG A 189 3.26 5.17 -9.43
N LYS A 190 2.28 4.39 -9.91
CA LYS A 190 2.49 3.17 -10.70
C LYS A 190 3.01 3.50 -12.11
N ALA A 191 4.16 4.13 -12.19
CA ALA A 191 4.84 4.52 -13.40
C ALA A 191 6.33 4.77 -13.13
N VAL A 192 7.14 4.75 -14.18
CA VAL A 192 8.58 5.06 -14.12
C VAL A 192 8.82 6.43 -14.75
N PRO A 193 9.64 7.31 -14.15
CA PRO A 193 10.08 8.55 -14.78
C PRO A 193 10.76 8.31 -16.12
N LYS A 194 10.53 9.21 -17.08
CA LYS A 194 11.18 9.17 -18.38
C LYS A 194 12.51 9.90 -18.32
N LYS A 195 13.46 9.45 -19.15
CA LYS A 195 14.68 10.21 -19.42
C LYS A 195 14.41 11.29 -20.48
N PRO A 196 15.14 12.42 -20.45
CA PRO A 196 15.05 13.42 -21.50
C PRO A 196 15.52 12.83 -22.85
N THR A 197 14.92 13.28 -23.93
CA THR A 197 15.28 12.82 -25.27
C THR A 197 16.69 13.25 -25.65
N LEU A 198 17.52 12.34 -26.14
CA LEU A 198 18.78 12.65 -26.77
C LEU A 198 18.55 13.21 -28.17
N LEU A 199 19.00 14.44 -28.42
CA LEU A 199 18.84 15.15 -29.70
C LEU A 199 19.90 14.70 -30.69
N LYS A 200 19.65 14.96 -31.99
CA LYS A 200 20.60 14.63 -33.08
C LYS A 200 21.98 15.27 -32.94
N ASN A 201 22.08 16.37 -32.21
CA ASN A 201 23.36 17.06 -31.93
C ASN A 201 24.10 16.48 -30.69
N GLY A 202 23.65 15.34 -30.17
CA GLY A 202 24.25 14.69 -29.01
C GLY A 202 23.89 15.31 -27.66
N LYS A 203 23.06 16.37 -27.61
CA LYS A 203 22.65 17.01 -26.35
C LYS A 203 21.32 16.46 -25.87
N LEU A 204 21.10 16.49 -24.53
CA LEU A 204 19.79 16.18 -23.97
C LEU A 204 18.80 17.32 -24.22
N SER A 205 17.55 16.98 -24.51
CA SER A 205 16.47 17.94 -24.66
C SER A 205 16.22 18.69 -23.35
N LYS A 206 16.18 20.03 -23.43
CA LYS A 206 15.80 20.89 -22.28
C LYS A 206 14.27 21.08 -22.15
N ALA A 207 13.47 20.39 -22.97
CA ALA A 207 12.00 20.40 -22.86
C ALA A 207 11.59 19.63 -21.61
N LEU A 208 10.82 20.27 -20.75
CA LEU A 208 10.33 19.69 -19.49
C LEU A 208 8.96 19.05 -19.70
N ASP A 209 8.95 17.73 -19.82
CA ASP A 209 7.74 16.89 -19.70
C ASP A 209 7.44 16.64 -18.21
N ASN A 210 6.16 16.47 -17.87
CA ASN A 210 5.73 16.08 -16.52
C ASN A 210 6.20 14.70 -16.08
N ASN A 211 6.66 13.87 -17.02
CA ASN A 211 7.19 12.54 -16.74
C ASN A 211 8.72 12.51 -16.54
N ILE A 212 9.40 13.66 -16.60
CA ILE A 212 10.83 13.78 -16.34
C ILE A 212 11.01 14.33 -14.92
N THR A 213 11.81 13.66 -14.09
CA THR A 213 12.17 14.10 -12.73
C THR A 213 13.60 14.63 -12.71
N TYR A 214 13.97 15.31 -11.63
CA TYR A 214 15.35 15.75 -11.41
C TYR A 214 16.33 14.56 -11.50
N GLU A 215 16.01 13.48 -10.80
CA GLU A 215 16.84 12.28 -10.71
C GLU A 215 17.00 11.60 -12.07
N SER A 216 15.92 11.48 -12.86
CA SER A 216 15.97 10.88 -14.19
C SER A 216 16.74 11.73 -15.20
N TYR A 217 16.77 13.06 -14.99
CA TYR A 217 17.56 13.96 -15.82
C TYR A 217 19.03 13.89 -15.45
N VAL A 218 19.38 13.85 -14.16
CA VAL A 218 20.77 13.67 -13.68
C VAL A 218 21.34 12.35 -14.19
N GLU A 219 20.59 11.24 -14.05
CA GLU A 219 21.01 9.94 -14.58
C GLU A 219 21.30 10.00 -16.09
N ALA A 220 20.47 10.70 -16.87
CA ALA A 220 20.68 10.84 -18.30
C ALA A 220 21.94 11.68 -18.63
N ILE A 221 22.26 12.71 -17.84
CA ILE A 221 23.51 13.49 -17.99
C ILE A 221 24.72 12.60 -17.76
N GLU A 222 24.70 11.77 -16.71
CA GLU A 222 25.78 10.84 -16.39
C GLU A 222 25.98 9.80 -17.50
N GLU A 223 24.91 9.24 -18.03
CA GLU A 223 24.97 8.25 -19.12
C GLU A 223 25.58 8.79 -20.43
N VAL A 224 25.30 10.05 -20.76
CA VAL A 224 25.89 10.67 -21.95
C VAL A 224 27.25 11.30 -21.68
N GLY A 225 27.71 11.31 -20.42
CA GLY A 225 29.02 11.87 -20.02
C GLY A 225 29.12 13.38 -20.17
N HIS A 226 28.02 14.11 -20.03
CA HIS A 226 27.98 15.54 -20.14
C HIS A 226 28.31 16.24 -18.81
N ASP A 227 28.77 17.48 -18.87
CA ASP A 227 28.89 18.34 -17.70
C ASP A 227 27.52 18.81 -17.23
N PRO A 228 27.14 18.50 -15.97
CA PRO A 228 25.86 18.96 -15.38
C PRO A 228 25.68 20.48 -15.45
N ALA A 229 26.74 21.28 -15.39
CA ALA A 229 26.67 22.73 -15.46
C ALA A 229 26.00 23.23 -16.75
N TYR A 230 26.08 22.47 -17.85
CA TYR A 230 25.41 22.82 -19.09
C TYR A 230 23.87 22.78 -18.98
N TYR A 231 23.33 22.04 -18.03
CA TYR A 231 21.90 21.80 -17.78
C TYR A 231 21.39 22.43 -16.48
N GLU A 232 22.16 23.30 -15.84
CA GLU A 232 21.84 23.90 -14.54
C GLU A 232 20.47 24.57 -14.54
N ASP A 233 20.10 25.28 -15.63
CA ASP A 233 18.82 25.94 -15.81
C ASP A 233 17.62 24.96 -15.82
N VAL A 234 17.82 23.75 -16.33
CA VAL A 234 16.82 22.67 -16.34
C VAL A 234 16.77 21.99 -14.99
N LEU A 235 17.92 21.65 -14.42
CA LEU A 235 18.04 20.99 -13.13
C LEU A 235 17.42 21.82 -12.01
N THR A 236 17.64 23.16 -12.03
CA THR A 236 17.01 24.08 -11.07
C THR A 236 15.49 24.03 -11.18
N LYS A 237 14.94 24.14 -12.39
CA LYS A 237 13.48 24.06 -12.61
C LYS A 237 12.88 22.71 -12.19
N LEU A 238 13.59 21.61 -12.44
CA LEU A 238 13.15 20.28 -12.04
C LEU A 238 13.18 20.11 -10.52
N LYS A 239 14.15 20.69 -9.84
CA LYS A 239 14.31 20.64 -8.38
C LYS A 239 13.24 21.48 -7.67
N GLU A 240 12.84 22.61 -8.24
CA GLU A 240 11.77 23.46 -7.71
C GLU A 240 10.38 22.87 -7.97
N ARG A 241 10.24 22.02 -8.99
CA ARG A 241 8.97 21.41 -9.33
C ARG A 241 8.66 20.23 -8.40
N ARG A 242 7.40 20.17 -7.92
CA ARG A 242 6.93 19.01 -7.17
C ARG A 242 7.12 17.73 -7.97
N ASN A 243 7.69 16.72 -7.36
CA ASN A 243 7.83 15.39 -7.97
C ASN A 243 6.43 14.81 -8.26
N THR A 244 6.23 14.30 -9.48
CA THR A 244 4.95 13.76 -9.94
C THR A 244 4.86 12.23 -9.82
N PHE A 245 5.92 11.58 -9.33
CA PHE A 245 5.98 10.12 -9.14
C PHE A 245 6.02 9.73 -7.67
N PHE A 246 6.67 10.54 -6.85
CA PHE A 246 6.83 10.27 -5.42
C PHE A 246 6.54 11.52 -4.63
N TYR A 247 5.80 11.39 -3.55
CA TYR A 247 5.64 12.47 -2.60
C TYR A 247 5.24 11.97 -1.23
N ARG A 248 5.48 12.83 -0.23
CA ARG A 248 5.06 12.61 1.14
C ARG A 248 3.99 13.61 1.53
N GLU A 249 3.04 13.13 2.33
CA GLU A 249 1.98 13.97 2.86
C GLU A 249 1.76 13.67 4.33
N PHE A 250 1.94 14.68 5.16
CA PHE A 250 1.63 14.61 6.58
C PHE A 250 0.13 14.82 6.78
N VAL A 251 -0.52 13.84 7.38
CA VAL A 251 -1.94 13.89 7.71
C VAL A 251 -2.10 13.73 9.21
N PRO A 252 -2.09 14.85 9.96
CA PRO A 252 -2.27 14.81 11.40
C PRO A 252 -3.67 14.31 11.77
N ARG A 253 -3.79 13.71 12.96
CA ARG A 253 -5.08 13.29 13.52
C ARG A 253 -5.28 13.92 14.88
N THR A 254 -6.30 14.78 14.96
CA THR A 254 -6.74 15.30 16.25
C THR A 254 -7.26 14.17 17.15
N GLN A 255 -7.19 14.39 18.45
CA GLN A 255 -7.73 13.45 19.43
C GLN A 255 -9.22 13.15 19.13
N THR A 256 -10.02 14.18 18.91
CA THR A 256 -11.45 14.05 18.60
C THR A 256 -11.72 13.21 17.34
N ALA A 257 -10.97 13.44 16.27
CA ALA A 257 -11.14 12.68 15.03
C ALA A 257 -10.77 11.20 15.22
N ALA A 258 -9.68 10.92 15.96
CA ALA A 258 -9.27 9.56 16.24
C ALA A 258 -10.29 8.82 17.13
N GLU A 259 -10.81 9.46 18.18
CA GLU A 259 -11.84 8.91 19.07
C GLU A 259 -13.15 8.63 18.35
N GLN A 260 -13.59 9.52 17.45
CA GLN A 260 -14.80 9.29 16.65
C GLN A 260 -14.66 8.04 15.78
N VAL A 261 -13.55 7.91 15.06
CA VAL A 261 -13.30 6.71 14.24
C VAL A 261 -13.19 5.46 15.10
N TRP A 262 -12.55 5.56 16.27
CA TRP A 262 -12.41 4.44 17.20
C TRP A 262 -13.78 3.95 17.70
N GLU A 263 -14.69 4.87 17.98
CA GLU A 263 -16.07 4.51 18.34
C GLU A 263 -16.83 3.85 17.18
N GLU A 264 -16.59 4.28 15.94
CA GLU A 264 -17.14 3.58 14.75
C GLU A 264 -16.58 2.15 14.60
N ILE A 265 -15.28 1.96 14.87
CA ILE A 265 -14.64 0.63 14.89
C ILE A 265 -15.30 -0.29 15.92
N ARG A 266 -15.54 0.24 17.13
CA ARG A 266 -16.24 -0.50 18.20
C ARG A 266 -17.67 -0.91 17.81
N LYS A 267 -18.43 0.03 17.23
CA LYS A 267 -19.80 -0.25 16.74
C LYS A 267 -19.80 -1.26 15.59
N THR A 268 -18.83 -1.18 14.71
CA THR A 268 -18.67 -2.15 13.62
C THR A 268 -18.36 -3.55 14.16
N GLU A 269 -17.56 -3.63 15.22
CA GLU A 269 -17.28 -4.90 15.87
C GLU A 269 -18.52 -5.48 16.54
N ALA A 270 -19.33 -4.69 17.22
CA ALA A 270 -20.60 -5.13 17.79
C ALA A 270 -21.56 -5.63 16.70
N LEU A 271 -21.62 -4.93 15.55
CA LEU A 271 -22.39 -5.40 14.38
C LEU A 271 -21.87 -6.75 13.87
N ARG A 272 -20.55 -6.91 13.74
CA ARG A 272 -19.94 -8.17 13.33
C ARG A 272 -20.35 -9.32 14.25
N GLN A 273 -20.22 -9.12 15.55
CA GLN A 273 -20.58 -10.14 16.56
C GLN A 273 -22.06 -10.53 16.46
N ALA A 274 -22.95 -9.56 16.24
CA ALA A 274 -24.38 -9.81 16.06
C ALA A 274 -24.67 -10.65 14.80
N LEU A 275 -24.05 -10.31 13.66
CA LEU A 275 -24.23 -11.03 12.39
C LEU A 275 -23.67 -12.46 12.47
N VAL A 276 -22.50 -12.63 13.07
CA VAL A 276 -21.86 -13.94 13.29
C VAL A 276 -22.71 -14.80 14.23
N GLY A 277 -23.18 -14.24 15.36
CA GLY A 277 -24.03 -14.92 16.32
C GLY A 277 -25.37 -15.37 15.72
N ALA A 278 -25.98 -14.53 14.91
CA ALA A 278 -27.21 -14.84 14.21
C ALA A 278 -27.01 -15.75 12.98
N LYS A 279 -25.76 -15.90 12.50
CA LYS A 279 -25.43 -16.58 11.22
C LYS A 279 -26.16 -15.99 10.01
N ILE A 280 -26.38 -14.68 10.01
CA ILE A 280 -27.10 -13.95 8.96
C ILE A 280 -26.15 -12.93 8.34
N PHE A 281 -25.87 -13.08 7.05
CA PHE A 281 -24.96 -12.21 6.30
C PHE A 281 -25.66 -11.66 5.04
N PRO A 282 -26.33 -10.51 5.15
CA PRO A 282 -27.06 -9.93 4.02
C PRO A 282 -26.09 -9.53 2.89
N ARG A 283 -26.61 -9.62 1.65
CA ARG A 283 -25.91 -9.13 0.46
C ARG A 283 -26.08 -7.62 0.33
N ASN A 284 -24.99 -6.92 0.10
CA ASN A 284 -25.01 -5.53 -0.34
C ASN A 284 -24.69 -5.48 -1.85
N ILE A 285 -25.76 -5.51 -2.67
CA ILE A 285 -25.63 -5.59 -4.13
C ILE A 285 -25.36 -4.19 -4.67
N THR A 286 -24.20 -4.00 -5.30
CA THR A 286 -23.79 -2.76 -5.96
C THR A 286 -23.33 -3.07 -7.39
N ARG A 287 -23.17 -2.02 -8.21
CA ARG A 287 -22.60 -2.17 -9.56
C ARG A 287 -21.19 -2.79 -9.58
N ASP A 288 -20.46 -2.70 -8.46
CA ASP A 288 -19.09 -3.21 -8.36
C ASP A 288 -19.04 -4.73 -8.21
N CYS A 289 -20.16 -5.39 -7.94
CA CYS A 289 -20.21 -6.84 -7.74
C CYS A 289 -19.65 -7.61 -8.94
N SER A 290 -20.00 -7.20 -10.17
CA SER A 290 -19.65 -7.92 -11.39
C SER A 290 -18.20 -7.77 -11.85
N TRP A 291 -17.48 -6.73 -11.42
CA TRP A 291 -16.12 -6.47 -11.90
C TRP A 291 -15.05 -6.45 -10.79
N ASP A 292 -15.44 -6.24 -9.53
CA ASP A 292 -14.48 -6.10 -8.42
C ASP A 292 -14.72 -7.10 -7.28
N CYS A 293 -15.78 -7.88 -7.30
CA CYS A 293 -16.03 -8.87 -6.28
C CYS A 293 -15.50 -10.25 -6.69
N PRO A 294 -14.48 -10.79 -6.00
CA PRO A 294 -13.94 -12.11 -6.34
C PRO A 294 -14.90 -13.27 -6.08
N TYR A 295 -16.02 -13.02 -5.40
CA TYR A 295 -17.04 -14.01 -5.08
C TYR A 295 -18.31 -13.86 -5.91
N TYR A 296 -18.27 -13.11 -7.01
CA TYR A 296 -19.46 -12.82 -7.82
C TYR A 296 -20.18 -14.10 -8.28
N ASP A 297 -19.44 -15.04 -8.89
CA ASP A 297 -20.02 -16.27 -9.42
C ASP A 297 -20.60 -17.15 -8.32
N LEU A 298 -19.93 -17.26 -7.18
CA LEU A 298 -20.43 -18.01 -6.02
C LEU A 298 -21.71 -17.36 -5.45
N CYS A 299 -21.72 -16.04 -5.34
CA CYS A 299 -22.85 -15.28 -4.84
C CYS A 299 -24.07 -15.40 -5.77
N LEU A 300 -23.86 -15.36 -7.09
CA LEU A 300 -24.90 -15.52 -8.09
C LEU A 300 -25.48 -16.94 -8.04
N ALA A 301 -24.64 -17.97 -8.02
CA ALA A 301 -25.07 -19.35 -7.93
C ALA A 301 -25.92 -19.63 -6.69
N GLU A 302 -25.53 -19.12 -5.52
CA GLU A 302 -26.37 -19.23 -4.32
C GLU A 302 -27.73 -18.53 -4.47
N MET A 303 -27.80 -17.40 -5.18
CA MET A 303 -29.06 -16.66 -5.39
C MET A 303 -29.99 -17.39 -6.36
N GLU A 304 -29.45 -18.04 -7.38
CA GLU A 304 -30.20 -18.73 -8.41
C GLU A 304 -30.52 -20.20 -8.06
N GLY A 305 -29.95 -20.69 -6.96
CA GLY A 305 -30.08 -22.10 -6.57
C GLY A 305 -29.33 -23.06 -7.51
N SER A 306 -28.25 -22.56 -8.14
CA SER A 306 -27.39 -23.35 -9.00
C SER A 306 -26.41 -24.21 -8.21
N ASP A 307 -25.60 -25.06 -8.91
CA ASP A 307 -24.60 -25.94 -8.29
C ASP A 307 -23.44 -25.17 -7.67
N VAL A 308 -23.59 -24.86 -6.39
CA VAL A 308 -22.59 -24.14 -5.59
C VAL A 308 -21.33 -24.97 -5.37
N ASP A 309 -21.48 -26.30 -5.20
CA ASP A 309 -20.35 -27.18 -4.90
C ASP A 309 -19.39 -27.28 -6.10
N TRP A 310 -19.92 -27.33 -7.30
CA TRP A 310 -19.12 -27.30 -8.52
C TRP A 310 -18.33 -26.00 -8.63
N ILE A 311 -18.98 -24.84 -8.40
CA ILE A 311 -18.29 -23.54 -8.46
C ILE A 311 -17.20 -23.42 -7.41
N LEU A 312 -17.46 -23.90 -6.19
CA LEU A 312 -16.47 -23.93 -5.11
C LEU A 312 -15.25 -24.77 -5.53
N GLN A 313 -15.48 -25.96 -6.06
CA GLN A 313 -14.40 -26.84 -6.50
C GLN A 313 -13.57 -26.26 -7.66
N GLU A 314 -14.22 -25.62 -8.62
CA GLU A 314 -13.55 -25.08 -9.80
C GLU A 314 -12.77 -23.79 -9.52
N LYS A 315 -13.38 -22.84 -8.81
CA LYS A 315 -12.88 -21.47 -8.73
C LYS A 315 -12.25 -21.10 -7.39
N TYR A 316 -12.47 -21.89 -6.34
CA TYR A 316 -12.06 -21.53 -4.98
C TYR A 316 -11.34 -22.67 -4.27
N CYS A 317 -10.63 -22.31 -3.20
CA CYS A 317 -10.12 -23.23 -2.18
C CYS A 317 -10.67 -22.79 -0.81
N ILE A 318 -10.70 -23.73 0.12
CA ILE A 318 -11.10 -23.50 1.52
C ILE A 318 -9.86 -23.78 2.37
N ASP A 319 -9.43 -22.77 3.16
CA ASP A 319 -8.27 -22.87 4.06
C ASP A 319 -8.62 -23.59 5.37
#